data_2b13fd035aef5c5cd283bef5c2d79d5d
#
_entry.id   2b13fd035aef5c5cd283bef5c2d79d5d
#
_cell.length_a   1.000
_cell.length_b   1.000
_cell.length_c   1.000
_cell.angle_alpha   90.00
_cell.angle_beta   90.00
_cell.angle_gamma   90.00
#
_symmetry.space_group_name_H-M   'P 1'
#
loop_
_entity.id
_entity.type
_entity.pdbx_description
1 polymer ?
#
loop_
_entity_poly.entity_id
_entity_poly.type
_entity_poly.pdbx_seq_one_letter_code
_entity_poly.pdbx_strand_id
1 'polypeptide(L)'
;MTTIRTLCLAAAVAAVAGSIRAQEEEIEEGAVGWTPIAVSLASPVQLPWGHARWDVFGLDLGIFYNGSPKVYGLDVACATVCTDDSIGLIVGPVFNYAAADVYGMRATLIANICRGSVYGLEAGGFGYNNYVCGANIEFLGSMCQRLTGAAVSLVFTMAEEETYGCTIAGGVNLAPKAYGCQVAGVFNMTDELHGCQIGLVNYARECPWGFQIGLVNIILDNKIKVLPIINGYF
;
A
#
# COMPACT_ATOMS: atom_id res chain seq x y z
N MET A 1 -30.65 4.23 -1.31
CA MET A 1 -29.81 3.57 -0.29
C MET A 1 -28.29 3.71 -0.56
N THR A 2 -27.87 3.80 -1.79
CA THR A 2 -26.45 3.95 -2.19
C THR A 2 -25.84 5.29 -1.74
N THR A 3 -26.59 6.38 -1.82
CA THR A 3 -26.12 7.74 -1.49
C THR A 3 -25.78 7.94 -0.01
N ILE A 4 -26.53 7.30 0.90
CA ILE A 4 -26.28 7.41 2.35
C ILE A 4 -25.02 6.64 2.74
N ARG A 5 -24.76 5.48 2.14
CA ARG A 5 -23.55 4.71 2.40
C ARG A 5 -22.30 5.42 1.90
N THR A 6 -22.39 6.07 0.75
CA THR A 6 -21.28 6.88 0.19
C THR A 6 -21.02 8.12 1.05
N LEU A 7 -22.08 8.77 1.57
CA LEU A 7 -21.94 9.90 2.49
C LEU A 7 -21.33 9.48 3.84
N CYS A 8 -21.77 8.35 4.40
CA CYS A 8 -21.21 7.83 5.66
C CYS A 8 -19.75 7.43 5.52
N LEU A 9 -19.37 6.81 4.39
CA LEU A 9 -17.98 6.46 4.11
C LEU A 9 -17.12 7.72 3.91
N ALA A 10 -17.62 8.69 3.16
CA ALA A 10 -16.95 9.98 2.97
C ALA A 10 -16.82 10.77 4.28
N ALA A 11 -17.85 10.75 5.13
CA ALA A 11 -17.81 11.38 6.45
C ALA A 11 -16.84 10.67 7.41
N ALA A 12 -16.79 9.34 7.38
CA ALA A 12 -15.83 8.57 8.18
C ALA A 12 -14.38 8.82 7.71
N VAL A 13 -14.14 8.82 6.40
CA VAL A 13 -12.84 9.16 5.82
C VAL A 13 -12.45 10.61 6.12
N ALA A 14 -13.39 11.55 6.05
CA ALA A 14 -13.15 12.95 6.39
C ALA A 14 -12.89 13.16 7.89
N ALA A 15 -13.58 12.42 8.77
CA ALA A 15 -13.34 12.46 10.21
C ALA A 15 -11.96 11.88 10.58
N VAL A 16 -11.58 10.76 9.96
CA VAL A 16 -10.24 10.18 10.11
C VAL A 16 -9.17 11.12 9.55
N ALA A 17 -9.38 11.69 8.36
CA ALA A 17 -8.47 12.68 7.78
C ALA A 17 -8.37 13.96 8.62
N GLY A 18 -9.47 14.39 9.25
CA GLY A 18 -9.49 15.53 10.17
C GLY A 18 -8.73 15.26 11.46
N SER A 19 -8.86 14.06 12.03
CA SER A 19 -8.10 13.67 13.23
C SER A 19 -6.61 13.48 12.94
N ILE A 20 -6.26 12.92 11.76
CA ILE A 20 -4.87 12.82 11.30
C ILE A 20 -4.25 14.21 11.14
N ARG A 21 -4.97 15.16 10.54
CA ARG A 21 -4.48 16.52 10.32
C ARG A 21 -4.31 17.31 11.62
N ALA A 22 -5.25 17.17 12.57
CA ALA A 22 -5.12 17.79 13.89
C ALA A 22 -3.93 17.23 14.66
N GLN A 23 -3.57 15.98 14.45
CA GLN A 23 -2.45 15.33 15.08
C GLN A 23 -1.12 15.62 14.39
N GLU A 24 -1.11 15.75 13.06
CA GLU A 24 0.06 16.29 12.33
C GLU A 24 0.44 17.70 12.83
N GLU A 25 -0.54 18.58 13.07
CA GLU A 25 -0.29 19.92 13.63
C GLU A 25 0.23 19.86 15.09
N GLU A 26 -0.19 18.88 15.88
CA GLU A 26 0.25 18.71 17.28
C GLU A 26 1.66 18.09 17.39
N ILE A 27 2.12 17.36 16.37
CA ILE A 27 3.38 16.62 16.34
C ILE A 27 4.50 17.37 15.62
N GLU A 28 4.22 18.48 14.88
CA GLU A 28 5.25 19.33 14.26
C GLU A 28 6.33 19.86 15.25
N GLU A 29 6.09 19.76 16.56
CA GLU A 29 7.06 20.14 17.60
C GLU A 29 8.12 19.06 17.92
N GLY A 30 8.11 17.90 17.25
CA GLY A 30 9.03 16.79 17.47
C GLY A 30 8.80 15.99 18.76
N ALA A 31 9.45 14.83 18.88
CA ALA A 31 9.33 13.98 20.05
C ALA A 31 9.88 14.68 21.32
N VAL A 32 9.07 14.68 22.37
CA VAL A 32 9.44 15.29 23.67
C VAL A 32 10.19 14.30 24.57
N GLY A 33 10.09 13.00 24.30
CA GLY A 33 10.71 11.94 25.10
C GLY A 33 10.58 10.58 24.44
N TRP A 34 10.91 9.54 25.20
CA TRP A 34 10.78 8.15 24.75
C TRP A 34 10.26 7.25 25.88
N THR A 35 9.64 6.13 25.50
CA THR A 35 9.18 5.11 26.45
C THR A 35 9.39 3.71 25.86
N PRO A 36 9.72 2.70 26.69
CA PRO A 36 9.78 1.32 26.24
C PRO A 36 8.40 0.68 26.07
N ILE A 37 7.39 1.18 26.76
CA ILE A 37 6.01 0.67 26.71
C ILE A 37 5.05 1.84 26.74
N ALA A 38 4.12 1.84 25.80
CA ALA A 38 2.97 2.74 25.79
C ALA A 38 1.67 1.93 25.80
N VAL A 39 0.66 2.44 26.47
CA VAL A 39 -0.67 1.83 26.49
C VAL A 39 -1.72 2.92 26.34
N SER A 40 -2.61 2.78 25.36
CA SER A 40 -3.66 3.73 25.09
C SER A 40 -5.05 3.07 25.06
N LEU A 41 -6.04 3.77 25.58
CA LEU A 41 -7.44 3.42 25.31
C LEU A 41 -7.88 4.07 23.99
N ALA A 42 -7.69 5.37 23.92
CA ALA A 42 -7.78 6.24 22.77
C ALA A 42 -7.08 7.55 23.15
N SER A 43 -6.45 8.27 22.21
CA SER A 43 -5.91 9.60 22.51
C SER A 43 -7.03 10.53 22.99
N PRO A 44 -6.88 11.31 24.09
CA PRO A 44 -5.68 11.51 24.90
C PRO A 44 -5.54 10.56 26.14
N VAL A 45 -6.36 9.53 26.26
CA VAL A 45 -6.33 8.59 27.43
C VAL A 45 -5.26 7.52 27.20
N GLN A 46 -4.07 7.78 27.70
CA GLN A 46 -2.87 7.00 27.43
C GLN A 46 -1.86 7.01 28.57
N LEU A 47 -1.01 5.99 28.65
CA LEU A 47 0.08 5.85 29.61
C LEU A 47 1.39 5.49 28.88
N PRO A 48 2.51 6.21 29.12
CA PRO A 48 2.63 7.40 29.98
C PRO A 48 1.78 8.57 29.45
N TRP A 49 1.42 9.49 30.36
CA TRP A 49 0.59 10.62 30.00
C TRP A 49 1.30 11.52 28.95
N GLY A 50 0.64 11.79 27.83
CA GLY A 50 1.23 12.58 26.73
C GLY A 50 2.13 11.78 25.77
N HIS A 51 2.08 10.45 25.75
CA HIS A 51 2.94 9.62 24.90
C HIS A 51 2.69 9.79 23.38
N ALA A 52 1.58 10.40 22.97
CA ALA A 52 1.37 10.75 21.56
C ALA A 52 2.50 11.64 20.97
N ARG A 53 3.33 12.24 21.83
CA ARG A 53 4.52 13.02 21.50
C ARG A 53 5.82 12.32 21.90
N TRP A 54 5.79 11.03 22.20
CA TRP A 54 6.94 10.25 22.62
C TRP A 54 7.24 9.13 21.62
N ASP A 55 8.51 8.92 21.39
CA ASP A 55 8.96 7.75 20.63
C ASP A 55 8.78 6.48 21.46
N VAL A 56 8.25 5.41 20.87
CA VAL A 56 8.08 4.13 21.55
C VAL A 56 9.15 3.14 21.08
N PHE A 57 9.97 2.68 22.04
CA PHE A 57 11.00 1.67 21.79
C PHE A 57 10.61 0.35 22.48
N GLY A 58 9.70 -0.43 21.87
CA GLY A 58 9.25 -1.72 22.39
C GLY A 58 7.80 -2.01 22.07
N LEU A 59 6.89 -1.74 23.00
CA LEU A 59 5.46 -2.07 22.86
C LEU A 59 4.59 -0.82 22.88
N ASP A 60 3.81 -0.62 21.85
CA ASP A 60 2.71 0.34 21.81
C ASP A 60 1.40 -0.43 21.68
N LEU A 61 0.61 -0.45 22.75
CA LEU A 61 -0.63 -1.21 22.84
C LEU A 61 -1.81 -0.28 23.02
N GLY A 62 -2.74 -0.28 22.08
CA GLY A 62 -3.97 0.49 22.14
C GLY A 62 -5.22 -0.36 21.96
N ILE A 63 -6.33 0.05 22.56
CA ILE A 63 -7.61 -0.62 22.33
C ILE A 63 -8.25 -0.08 21.05
N PHE A 64 -8.47 1.23 20.96
CA PHE A 64 -9.11 1.82 19.80
C PHE A 64 -8.13 2.51 18.87
N TYR A 65 -7.16 3.21 19.43
CA TYR A 65 -6.28 4.07 18.66
C TYR A 65 -4.92 4.26 19.33
N ASN A 66 -3.85 4.07 18.57
CA ASN A 66 -2.49 4.48 18.91
C ASN A 66 -2.04 5.62 17.99
N GLY A 67 -1.36 6.62 18.57
CA GLY A 67 -0.70 7.67 17.81
C GLY A 67 0.64 7.97 18.47
N SER A 68 1.74 7.65 17.78
CA SER A 68 3.10 7.86 18.26
C SER A 68 3.96 8.43 17.13
N PRO A 69 4.91 9.36 17.41
CA PRO A 69 5.80 9.86 16.37
C PRO A 69 6.57 8.72 15.72
N LYS A 70 7.32 7.96 16.50
CA LYS A 70 8.12 6.80 16.06
C LYS A 70 7.77 5.57 16.88
N VAL A 71 7.68 4.42 16.21
CA VAL A 71 7.56 3.13 16.88
C VAL A 71 8.67 2.21 16.41
N TYR A 72 9.46 1.72 17.37
CA TYR A 72 10.50 0.74 17.14
C TYR A 72 10.14 -0.53 17.93
N GLY A 73 9.41 -1.45 17.29
CA GLY A 73 8.98 -2.70 17.94
C GLY A 73 7.62 -3.19 17.49
N LEU A 74 6.69 -3.31 18.43
CA LEU A 74 5.34 -3.80 18.19
C LEU A 74 4.32 -2.72 18.49
N ASP A 75 3.54 -2.34 17.48
CA ASP A 75 2.39 -1.44 17.60
C ASP A 75 1.11 -2.23 17.30
N VAL A 76 0.19 -2.27 18.26
CA VAL A 76 -1.09 -2.98 18.14
C VAL A 76 -2.22 -2.13 18.67
N ALA A 77 -3.13 -1.75 17.78
CA ALA A 77 -4.40 -1.07 18.14
C ALA A 77 -5.46 -1.35 17.06
N CYS A 78 -6.72 -0.98 17.28
CA CYS A 78 -7.68 -1.03 16.17
C CYS A 78 -7.29 -0.13 15.01
N ALA A 79 -6.75 1.05 15.30
CA ALA A 79 -6.16 1.96 14.33
C ALA A 79 -4.81 2.46 14.83
N THR A 80 -3.80 2.49 13.96
CA THR A 80 -2.46 2.99 14.29
C THR A 80 -2.11 4.18 13.40
N VAL A 81 -1.47 5.17 13.97
CA VAL A 81 -0.97 6.35 13.27
C VAL A 81 0.46 6.63 13.70
N CYS A 82 1.39 6.55 12.76
CA CYS A 82 2.78 6.93 12.95
C CYS A 82 3.08 8.15 12.06
N THR A 83 3.65 9.19 12.64
CA THR A 83 3.92 10.43 11.90
C THR A 83 5.35 10.56 11.42
N ASP A 84 6.24 9.75 11.98
CA ASP A 84 7.65 9.64 11.60
C ASP A 84 7.98 8.15 11.32
N ASP A 85 9.25 7.83 11.08
CA ASP A 85 9.68 6.48 10.71
C ASP A 85 9.30 5.43 11.75
N SER A 86 8.85 4.29 11.29
CA SER A 86 8.52 3.16 12.15
C SER A 86 9.28 1.89 11.74
N ILE A 87 9.74 1.13 12.74
CA ILE A 87 10.52 -0.10 12.53
C ILE A 87 9.91 -1.23 13.37
N GLY A 88 9.45 -2.29 12.73
CA GLY A 88 8.96 -3.46 13.44
C GLY A 88 7.67 -4.04 12.88
N LEU A 89 6.74 -4.38 13.76
CA LEU A 89 5.45 -4.95 13.42
C LEU A 89 4.31 -4.02 13.84
N ILE A 90 3.53 -3.57 12.86
CA ILE A 90 2.36 -2.73 13.07
C ILE A 90 1.11 -3.52 12.73
N VAL A 91 0.21 -3.67 13.70
CA VAL A 91 -1.05 -4.40 13.53
C VAL A 91 -2.22 -3.52 13.92
N GLY A 92 -2.93 -3.03 12.91
CA GLY A 92 -4.14 -2.22 13.11
C GLY A 92 -5.31 -2.81 12.33
N PRO A 93 -6.13 -3.71 12.91
CA PRO A 93 -7.17 -4.41 12.17
C PRO A 93 -8.09 -3.52 11.32
N VAL A 94 -8.34 -2.28 11.74
CA VAL A 94 -9.18 -1.35 10.99
C VAL A 94 -8.34 -0.52 10.02
N PHE A 95 -7.26 0.11 10.52
CA PHE A 95 -6.55 1.10 9.75
C PHE A 95 -5.12 1.29 10.27
N ASN A 96 -4.16 1.38 9.35
CA ASN A 96 -2.80 1.79 9.64
C ASN A 96 -2.42 2.98 8.75
N TYR A 97 -1.94 4.04 9.36
CA TYR A 97 -1.43 5.21 8.66
C TYR A 97 0.02 5.48 9.07
N ALA A 98 0.87 5.70 8.09
CA ALA A 98 2.24 6.17 8.30
C ALA A 98 2.50 7.40 7.41
N ALA A 99 2.96 8.48 8.01
CA ALA A 99 3.31 9.69 7.25
C ALA A 99 4.73 9.62 6.66
N ALA A 100 5.60 8.82 7.28
CA ALA A 100 6.99 8.60 6.86
C ALA A 100 7.26 7.13 6.53
N ASP A 101 8.51 6.69 6.57
CA ASP A 101 8.93 5.37 6.13
C ASP A 101 8.60 4.28 7.15
N VAL A 102 8.26 3.10 6.65
CA VAL A 102 7.98 1.90 7.45
C VAL A 102 8.95 0.79 7.10
N TYR A 103 9.66 0.30 8.11
CA TYR A 103 10.63 -0.79 7.98
C TYR A 103 10.14 -2.01 8.76
N GLY A 104 9.72 -3.06 8.07
CA GLY A 104 9.27 -4.30 8.71
C GLY A 104 7.96 -4.83 8.18
N MET A 105 6.97 -5.04 9.05
CA MET A 105 5.70 -5.64 8.66
C MET A 105 4.51 -4.78 9.10
N ARG A 106 3.53 -4.64 8.21
CA ARG A 106 2.22 -4.06 8.54
C ARG A 106 1.10 -5.02 8.22
N ALA A 107 0.12 -5.09 9.09
CA ALA A 107 -1.07 -5.90 8.87
C ALA A 107 -2.35 -5.14 9.24
N THR A 108 -3.34 -5.17 8.34
CA THR A 108 -4.67 -4.60 8.55
C THR A 108 -5.74 -5.44 7.85
N LEU A 109 -7.00 -5.28 8.22
CA LEU A 109 -8.09 -5.89 7.48
C LEU A 109 -8.73 -4.91 6.48
N ILE A 110 -8.70 -3.60 6.76
CA ILE A 110 -9.38 -2.62 5.90
C ILE A 110 -8.40 -1.85 5.06
N ALA A 111 -7.53 -1.00 5.64
CA ALA A 111 -6.63 -0.20 4.84
C ALA A 111 -5.28 0.11 5.51
N ASN A 112 -4.23 -0.02 4.72
CA ASN A 112 -2.89 0.48 5.00
C ASN A 112 -2.64 1.72 4.13
N ILE A 113 -2.23 2.82 4.72
CA ILE A 113 -1.83 4.03 4.00
C ILE A 113 -0.44 4.42 4.46
N CYS A 114 0.49 4.61 3.51
CA CYS A 114 1.82 5.13 3.78
C CYS A 114 2.15 6.24 2.79
N ARG A 115 2.43 7.43 3.31
CA ARG A 115 2.91 8.55 2.49
C ARG A 115 4.41 8.47 2.19
N GLY A 116 5.14 7.73 2.99
CA GLY A 116 6.54 7.40 2.75
C GLY A 116 6.72 6.09 1.99
N SER A 117 7.78 5.40 2.28
CA SER A 117 8.16 4.12 1.68
C SER A 117 7.88 2.96 2.63
N VAL A 118 7.48 1.83 2.09
CA VAL A 118 7.35 0.58 2.85
C VAL A 118 8.49 -0.37 2.46
N TYR A 119 9.34 -0.68 3.41
CA TYR A 119 10.44 -1.64 3.27
C TYR A 119 10.13 -2.91 4.04
N GLY A 120 9.57 -3.92 3.37
CA GLY A 120 9.26 -5.20 4.01
C GLY A 120 7.96 -5.84 3.51
N LEU A 121 7.11 -6.24 4.44
CA LEU A 121 5.85 -6.92 4.14
C LEU A 121 4.65 -6.07 4.56
N GLU A 122 3.74 -5.88 3.64
CA GLU A 122 2.43 -5.31 3.92
C GLU A 122 1.34 -6.32 3.58
N ALA A 123 0.37 -6.47 4.47
CA ALA A 123 -0.79 -7.33 4.26
C ALA A 123 -2.07 -6.63 4.70
N GLY A 124 -3.12 -6.68 3.87
CA GLY A 124 -4.35 -5.99 4.24
C GLY A 124 -5.52 -6.11 3.29
N GLY A 125 -6.51 -5.26 3.52
CA GLY A 125 -7.66 -5.14 2.63
C GLY A 125 -7.34 -4.28 1.41
N PHE A 126 -6.77 -3.11 1.65
CA PHE A 126 -6.39 -2.14 0.63
C PHE A 126 -5.09 -1.43 1.03
N GLY A 127 -4.13 -1.36 0.13
CA GLY A 127 -2.86 -0.65 0.31
C GLY A 127 -2.76 0.59 -0.55
N TYR A 128 -2.36 1.73 0.05
CA TYR A 128 -1.99 2.93 -0.66
C TYR A 128 -0.62 3.42 -0.16
N ASN A 129 0.38 3.41 -1.03
CA ASN A 129 1.76 3.70 -0.66
C ASN A 129 2.46 4.56 -1.73
N ASN A 130 3.43 5.38 -1.34
CA ASN A 130 4.27 6.03 -2.36
C ASN A 130 5.25 5.02 -2.98
N TYR A 131 6.07 4.38 -2.16
CA TYR A 131 7.02 3.39 -2.62
C TYR A 131 6.91 2.10 -1.81
N VAL A 132 6.91 0.96 -2.49
CA VAL A 132 6.96 -0.36 -1.85
C VAL A 132 8.20 -1.09 -2.29
N CYS A 133 9.05 -1.46 -1.32
CA CYS A 133 10.21 -2.31 -1.53
C CYS A 133 10.06 -3.58 -0.69
N GLY A 134 9.61 -4.66 -1.31
CA GLY A 134 9.35 -5.93 -0.64
C GLY A 134 8.11 -6.64 -1.15
N ALA A 135 7.21 -7.04 -0.27
CA ALA A 135 5.98 -7.72 -0.64
C ALA A 135 4.74 -7.01 -0.12
N ASN A 136 3.76 -6.86 -1.00
CA ASN A 136 2.45 -6.29 -0.70
C ASN A 136 1.38 -7.34 -1.03
N ILE A 137 0.56 -7.71 -0.06
CA ILE A 137 -0.49 -8.72 -0.19
C ILE A 137 -1.81 -8.10 0.26
N GLU A 138 -2.65 -7.69 -0.68
CA GLU A 138 -3.88 -6.96 -0.40
C GLU A 138 -5.12 -7.70 -0.93
N PHE A 139 -6.15 -7.82 -0.09
CA PHE A 139 -7.36 -8.54 -0.48
C PHE A 139 -8.13 -7.82 -1.60
N LEU A 140 -8.34 -6.51 -1.49
CA LEU A 140 -9.04 -5.75 -2.51
C LEU A 140 -8.10 -5.26 -3.59
N GLY A 141 -7.09 -4.50 -3.21
CA GLY A 141 -6.20 -3.94 -4.19
C GLY A 141 -5.06 -3.13 -3.58
N SER A 142 -4.04 -2.94 -4.39
CA SER A 142 -2.84 -2.17 -4.05
C SER A 142 -2.67 -1.03 -5.02
N MET A 143 -2.40 0.15 -4.50
CA MET A 143 -2.00 1.33 -5.25
C MET A 143 -0.66 1.84 -4.71
N CYS A 144 0.28 2.10 -5.61
CA CYS A 144 1.56 2.71 -5.25
C CYS A 144 2.07 3.59 -6.40
N GLN A 145 2.98 4.51 -6.11
CA GLN A 145 3.67 5.22 -7.19
C GLN A 145 4.72 4.31 -7.84
N ARG A 146 5.52 3.63 -7.01
CA ARG A 146 6.56 2.72 -7.48
C ARG A 146 6.60 1.44 -6.65
N LEU A 147 6.77 0.30 -7.32
CA LEU A 147 6.90 -1.01 -6.70
C LEU A 147 8.25 -1.64 -7.04
N THR A 148 8.94 -2.13 -6.04
CA THR A 148 10.11 -3.00 -6.21
C THR A 148 9.92 -4.28 -5.38
N GLY A 149 9.67 -5.41 -6.05
CA GLY A 149 9.42 -6.69 -5.38
C GLY A 149 8.14 -7.37 -5.87
N ALA A 150 7.23 -7.70 -4.98
CA ALA A 150 6.01 -8.42 -5.33
C ALA A 150 4.75 -7.73 -4.79
N ALA A 151 3.73 -7.62 -5.63
CA ALA A 151 2.39 -7.24 -5.19
C ALA A 151 1.37 -8.29 -5.62
N VAL A 152 0.56 -8.73 -4.67
CA VAL A 152 -0.51 -9.70 -4.89
C VAL A 152 -1.83 -9.11 -4.41
N SER A 153 -2.83 -9.07 -5.29
CA SER A 153 -4.17 -8.58 -4.94
C SER A 153 -5.27 -9.43 -5.56
N LEU A 154 -6.44 -9.46 -4.93
CA LEU A 154 -7.55 -10.21 -5.52
C LEU A 154 -8.21 -9.44 -6.66
N VAL A 155 -8.33 -8.12 -6.57
CA VAL A 155 -9.06 -7.34 -7.58
C VAL A 155 -8.10 -6.57 -8.49
N PHE A 156 -7.27 -5.69 -7.96
CA PHE A 156 -6.38 -4.89 -8.81
C PHE A 156 -5.05 -4.53 -8.15
N THR A 157 -4.02 -4.36 -8.99
CA THR A 157 -2.75 -3.74 -8.62
C THR A 157 -2.48 -2.58 -9.56
N MET A 158 -2.18 -1.41 -9.03
CA MET A 158 -1.93 -0.21 -9.79
C MET A 158 -0.63 0.46 -9.33
N ALA A 159 0.29 0.67 -10.25
CA ALA A 159 1.43 1.55 -10.05
C ALA A 159 1.26 2.80 -10.92
N GLU A 160 1.60 3.97 -10.37
CA GLU A 160 1.48 5.24 -11.09
C GLU A 160 2.70 5.52 -11.98
N GLU A 161 3.86 4.98 -11.65
CA GLU A 161 5.10 5.21 -12.40
C GLU A 161 5.66 3.90 -12.97
N GLU A 162 6.19 3.03 -12.13
CA GLU A 162 6.91 1.83 -12.57
C GLU A 162 6.83 0.67 -11.58
N THR A 163 6.96 -0.54 -12.12
CA THR A 163 7.04 -1.77 -11.32
C THR A 163 8.30 -2.53 -11.68
N TYR A 164 9.08 -2.94 -10.67
CA TYR A 164 10.21 -3.84 -10.77
C TYR A 164 9.91 -5.12 -10.00
N GLY A 165 9.62 -6.22 -10.72
CA GLY A 165 9.36 -7.51 -10.10
C GLY A 165 8.09 -8.18 -10.58
N CYS A 166 7.23 -8.61 -9.66
CA CYS A 166 6.04 -9.37 -10.00
C CYS A 166 4.76 -8.74 -9.45
N THR A 167 3.77 -8.53 -10.31
CA THR A 167 2.43 -8.11 -9.91
C THR A 167 1.41 -9.17 -10.29
N ILE A 168 0.62 -9.61 -9.33
CA ILE A 168 -0.43 -10.62 -9.51
C ILE A 168 -1.76 -10.04 -9.05
N ALA A 169 -2.73 -9.92 -9.94
CA ALA A 169 -4.07 -9.48 -9.63
C ALA A 169 -5.12 -10.47 -10.15
N GLY A 170 -6.14 -10.75 -9.34
CA GLY A 170 -7.27 -11.55 -9.82
C GLY A 170 -8.04 -10.86 -10.95
N GLY A 171 -8.09 -9.55 -10.98
CA GLY A 171 -8.72 -8.74 -12.01
C GLY A 171 -7.72 -8.04 -12.92
N VAL A 172 -7.13 -6.93 -12.47
CA VAL A 172 -6.43 -5.96 -13.34
C VAL A 172 -5.09 -5.54 -12.78
N ASN A 173 -4.05 -5.52 -13.62
CA ASN A 173 -2.77 -4.86 -13.33
C ASN A 173 -2.59 -3.64 -14.24
N LEU A 174 -2.24 -2.52 -13.65
CA LEU A 174 -1.96 -1.27 -14.35
C LEU A 174 -0.60 -0.71 -13.92
N ALA A 175 0.29 -0.46 -14.85
CA ALA A 175 1.55 0.23 -14.58
C ALA A 175 2.04 0.90 -15.87
N PRO A 176 2.46 2.18 -15.87
CA PRO A 176 3.06 2.78 -17.05
C PRO A 176 4.28 2.03 -17.55
N LYS A 177 5.17 1.63 -16.63
CA LYS A 177 6.34 0.82 -16.96
C LYS A 177 6.39 -0.45 -16.12
N ALA A 178 6.58 -1.58 -16.77
CA ALA A 178 6.66 -2.89 -16.12
C ALA A 178 7.97 -3.60 -16.45
N TYR A 179 8.81 -3.79 -15.44
CA TYR A 179 10.06 -4.55 -15.51
C TYR A 179 9.87 -5.84 -14.71
N GLY A 180 9.55 -6.93 -15.42
CA GLY A 180 9.34 -8.25 -14.80
C GLY A 180 8.06 -8.92 -15.25
N CYS A 181 7.22 -9.36 -14.33
CA CYS A 181 6.05 -10.16 -14.66
C CYS A 181 4.75 -9.53 -14.15
N GLN A 182 3.77 -9.40 -15.03
CA GLN A 182 2.40 -9.02 -14.68
C GLN A 182 1.46 -10.20 -14.96
N VAL A 183 0.76 -10.67 -13.94
CA VAL A 183 -0.24 -11.74 -14.06
C VAL A 183 -1.59 -11.20 -13.64
N ALA A 184 -2.56 -11.18 -14.55
CA ALA A 184 -3.92 -10.75 -14.24
C ALA A 184 -4.94 -11.79 -14.69
N GLY A 185 -5.98 -11.98 -13.90
CA GLY A 185 -7.09 -12.83 -14.32
C GLY A 185 -7.82 -12.28 -15.54
N VAL A 186 -7.91 -10.96 -15.68
CA VAL A 186 -8.66 -10.31 -16.77
C VAL A 186 -7.76 -9.46 -17.65
N PHE A 187 -7.09 -8.45 -17.10
CA PHE A 187 -6.46 -7.43 -17.92
C PHE A 187 -5.12 -6.95 -17.34
N ASN A 188 -4.07 -6.96 -18.16
CA ASN A 188 -2.80 -6.29 -17.91
C ASN A 188 -2.65 -5.11 -18.87
N MET A 189 -2.27 -3.94 -18.34
CA MET A 189 -2.01 -2.75 -19.14
C MET A 189 -0.70 -2.10 -18.73
N THR A 190 0.13 -1.81 -19.73
CA THR A 190 1.36 -1.04 -19.55
C THR A 190 1.64 -0.16 -20.77
N ASP A 191 2.34 0.94 -20.60
CA ASP A 191 2.88 1.67 -21.73
C ASP A 191 4.19 1.02 -22.22
N GLU A 192 5.10 0.65 -21.31
CA GLU A 192 6.38 0.06 -21.66
C GLU A 192 6.58 -1.28 -20.92
N LEU A 193 6.68 -2.39 -21.67
CA LEU A 193 6.85 -3.74 -21.14
C LEU A 193 8.26 -4.26 -21.33
N HIS A 194 8.93 -4.56 -20.22
CA HIS A 194 10.18 -5.27 -20.17
C HIS A 194 9.99 -6.56 -19.36
N GLY A 195 9.56 -7.64 -20.02
CA GLY A 195 9.31 -8.92 -19.35
C GLY A 195 8.08 -9.65 -19.87
N CYS A 196 7.17 -10.07 -19.00
CA CYS A 196 6.02 -10.84 -19.43
C CYS A 196 4.69 -10.32 -18.85
N GLN A 197 3.64 -10.44 -19.68
CA GLN A 197 2.25 -10.27 -19.25
C GLN A 197 1.48 -11.57 -19.50
N ILE A 198 0.75 -12.03 -18.49
CA ILE A 198 -0.10 -13.22 -18.55
C ILE A 198 -1.49 -12.85 -18.10
N GLY A 199 -2.50 -12.99 -18.98
CA GLY A 199 -3.88 -12.63 -18.66
C GLY A 199 -4.83 -12.91 -19.82
N LEU A 200 -6.13 -12.71 -19.62
CA LEU A 200 -7.07 -12.86 -20.73
C LEU A 200 -6.79 -11.82 -21.82
N VAL A 201 -6.59 -10.57 -21.43
CA VAL A 201 -6.24 -9.48 -22.33
C VAL A 201 -4.97 -8.81 -21.82
N ASN A 202 -3.97 -8.69 -22.67
CA ASN A 202 -2.72 -8.03 -22.39
C ASN A 202 -2.52 -6.87 -23.37
N TYR A 203 -2.20 -5.71 -22.82
CA TYR A 203 -1.96 -4.49 -23.60
C TYR A 203 -0.62 -3.88 -23.20
N ALA A 204 0.21 -3.63 -24.22
CA ALA A 204 1.41 -2.81 -24.10
C ALA A 204 1.46 -1.81 -25.26
N ARG A 205 1.88 -0.57 -25.00
CA ARG A 205 2.15 0.37 -26.09
C ARG A 205 3.44 -0.01 -26.80
N GLU A 206 4.48 -0.22 -26.01
CA GLU A 206 5.80 -0.63 -26.46
C GLU A 206 6.26 -1.88 -25.70
N CYS A 207 6.96 -2.78 -26.40
CA CYS A 207 7.55 -3.95 -25.80
C CYS A 207 8.98 -4.11 -26.32
N PRO A 208 9.95 -3.34 -25.79
CA PRO A 208 11.33 -3.43 -26.23
C PRO A 208 11.94 -4.81 -26.00
N TRP A 209 11.47 -5.50 -24.96
CA TRP A 209 11.92 -6.83 -24.61
C TRP A 209 10.85 -7.57 -23.80
N GLY A 210 10.32 -8.65 -24.35
CA GLY A 210 9.36 -9.47 -23.61
C GLY A 210 8.30 -10.13 -24.46
N PHE A 211 7.28 -10.68 -23.78
CA PHE A 211 6.17 -11.37 -24.42
C PHE A 211 4.87 -11.27 -23.60
N GLN A 212 3.76 -11.50 -24.28
CA GLN A 212 2.42 -11.56 -23.72
C GLN A 212 1.79 -12.93 -23.99
N ILE A 213 1.11 -13.51 -23.00
CA ILE A 213 0.35 -14.76 -23.12
C ILE A 213 -1.09 -14.50 -22.70
N GLY A 214 -2.05 -14.71 -23.61
CA GLY A 214 -3.47 -14.49 -23.32
C GLY A 214 -4.37 -14.72 -24.54
N LEU A 215 -5.67 -14.56 -24.35
CA LEU A 215 -6.60 -14.68 -25.46
C LEU A 215 -6.41 -13.55 -26.48
N VAL A 216 -6.14 -12.35 -25.99
CA VAL A 216 -5.88 -11.18 -26.82
C VAL A 216 -4.62 -10.49 -26.31
N ASN A 217 -3.60 -10.40 -27.16
CA ASN A 217 -2.34 -9.77 -26.82
C ASN A 217 -2.09 -8.62 -27.81
N ILE A 218 -1.92 -7.42 -27.28
CA ILE A 218 -1.81 -6.17 -28.04
C ILE A 218 -0.48 -5.50 -27.73
N ILE A 219 0.36 -5.32 -28.73
CA ILE A 219 1.58 -4.51 -28.67
C ILE A 219 1.53 -3.51 -29.82
N LEU A 220 1.34 -2.22 -29.52
CA LEU A 220 1.07 -1.22 -30.55
C LEU A 220 2.28 -0.93 -31.45
N ASP A 221 3.48 -1.06 -30.90
CA ASP A 221 4.74 -0.80 -31.62
C ASP A 221 5.21 -1.99 -32.49
N ASN A 222 4.55 -3.14 -32.40
CA ASN A 222 4.88 -4.30 -33.23
C ASN A 222 4.33 -4.18 -34.66
N LYS A 223 4.98 -4.89 -35.59
CA LYS A 223 4.49 -5.04 -36.97
C LYS A 223 3.11 -5.71 -37.00
N ILE A 224 2.90 -6.71 -36.19
CA ILE A 224 1.60 -7.35 -35.97
C ILE A 224 1.12 -6.94 -34.57
N LYS A 225 0.21 -5.99 -34.55
CA LYS A 225 -0.21 -5.34 -33.29
C LYS A 225 -1.02 -6.25 -32.37
N VAL A 226 -1.80 -7.17 -32.93
CA VAL A 226 -2.74 -8.01 -32.16
C VAL A 226 -2.53 -9.47 -32.57
N LEU A 227 -2.22 -10.30 -31.60
CA LEU A 227 -2.09 -11.74 -31.78
C LEU A 227 -2.83 -12.50 -30.67
N PRO A 228 -3.54 -13.58 -31.00
CA PRO A 228 -4.09 -14.49 -30.00
C PRO A 228 -2.98 -15.40 -29.46
N ILE A 229 -3.15 -15.91 -28.24
CA ILE A 229 -2.34 -16.88 -27.51
C ILE A 229 -1.00 -16.28 -27.08
N ILE A 230 -0.16 -15.81 -27.99
CA ILE A 230 1.16 -15.25 -27.68
C ILE A 230 1.49 -14.07 -28.59
N ASN A 231 2.04 -13.03 -28.05
CA ASN A 231 2.65 -11.91 -28.76
C ASN A 231 3.97 -11.54 -28.08
N GLY A 232 4.89 -10.96 -28.79
CA GLY A 232 6.18 -10.57 -28.24
C GLY A 232 6.93 -9.61 -29.14
N TYR A 233 8.14 -9.26 -28.75
CA TYR A 233 9.03 -8.43 -29.56
C TYR A 233 9.44 -9.19 -30.84
N PHE A 234 9.18 -8.55 -32.02
CA PHE A 234 9.55 -9.05 -33.35
C PHE A 234 10.15 -7.94 -34.21
#